data_95f60b1e4c81c4bdd86826cc1a54bf24
#
_entry.id   95f60b1e4c81c4bdd86826cc1a54bf24
#
_cell.length_a   1.000
_cell.length_b   1.000
_cell.length_c   1.000
_cell.angle_alpha   90.00
_cell.angle_beta   90.00
_cell.angle_gamma   90.00
#
_symmetry.space_group_name_H-M   'P 1'
#
loop_
_entity.id
_entity.type
_entity.pdbx_description
1 polymer ?
#
loop_
_entity_poly.entity_id
_entity_poly.type
_entity_poly.pdbx_seq_one_letter_code
_entity_poly.pdbx_strand_id
1 'polypeptide(L)'
;MKEVVIVSYARTPMGSFGGTLSSVTATQLGSIAIKGAINKININADQIDEVYMGNVISSGLGQAPAKQAATYAGISQKTPCTTINKVCSSGMKAIMIAAQSISIGDNDIVVAGGMENMSSIPFYLNEMRNGKKLGHSKIQDGLLVDGLTDVYDNVHMGVCAEICAEEMNISREEQDNFALESYEKSAKAWKNGFFNNEVVEVKIETRKGDKIICEDEEFNNINIDKFKKLRAVFKKEGTVTAGNASTINDGAACIILMSKEKAEELAIKPIAKIISYA
;
A
#
# COMPACT_ATOMS: atom_id res chain seq x y z
N MET A 1 20.83 22.33 -4.59
CA MET A 1 19.65 21.45 -4.38
C MET A 1 19.16 21.71 -2.96
N LYS A 2 17.81 21.84 -2.79
CA LYS A 2 17.22 22.01 -1.46
C LYS A 2 17.34 20.72 -0.64
N GLU A 3 17.47 20.85 0.65
CA GLU A 3 17.40 19.72 1.59
C GLU A 3 15.95 19.28 1.75
N VAL A 4 15.67 17.96 1.62
CA VAL A 4 14.32 17.42 1.69
C VAL A 4 14.11 16.70 3.01
N VAL A 5 13.06 17.09 3.72
CA VAL A 5 12.71 16.54 5.03
C VAL A 5 11.31 15.92 5.04
N ILE A 6 11.13 14.90 5.86
CA ILE A 6 9.82 14.31 6.16
C ILE A 6 9.30 14.99 7.42
N VAL A 7 8.10 15.52 7.37
CA VAL A 7 7.51 16.29 8.48
C VAL A 7 6.29 15.60 9.08
N SER A 8 5.64 14.71 8.34
CA SER A 8 4.47 13.95 8.82
C SER A 8 4.33 12.62 8.11
N TYR A 9 3.62 11.71 8.74
CA TYR A 9 3.24 10.42 8.17
C TYR A 9 1.96 9.89 8.81
N ALA A 10 1.20 9.11 8.06
CA ALA A 10 0.06 8.35 8.55
C ALA A 10 -0.20 7.13 7.65
N ARG A 11 -0.83 6.11 8.23
CA ARG A 11 -1.34 4.95 7.49
C ARG A 11 -2.71 4.52 8.01
N THR A 12 -3.46 3.83 7.21
CA THR A 12 -4.61 3.05 7.68
C THR A 12 -4.13 1.79 8.40
N PRO A 13 -4.98 1.09 9.16
CA PRO A 13 -4.76 -0.33 9.43
C PRO A 13 -4.56 -1.10 8.13
N MET A 14 -3.92 -2.28 8.23
CA MET A 14 -3.79 -3.23 7.14
C MET A 14 -4.89 -4.30 7.26
N GLY A 15 -5.82 -4.32 6.29
CA GLY A 15 -6.86 -5.34 6.19
C GLY A 15 -6.35 -6.59 5.49
N SER A 16 -6.85 -7.76 5.90
CA SER A 16 -6.63 -9.04 5.21
C SER A 16 -7.46 -9.11 3.91
N PHE A 17 -7.08 -10.01 3.02
CA PHE A 17 -7.85 -10.28 1.80
C PHE A 17 -9.28 -10.72 2.11
N GLY A 18 -10.26 -9.98 1.59
CA GLY A 18 -11.68 -10.18 1.91
C GLY A 18 -12.05 -9.82 3.36
N GLY A 19 -11.15 -9.17 4.10
CA GLY A 19 -11.28 -8.84 5.51
C GLY A 19 -11.98 -7.49 5.78
N THR A 20 -11.57 -6.87 6.88
CA THR A 20 -12.26 -5.70 7.46
C THR A 20 -12.31 -4.49 6.56
N LEU A 21 -11.29 -4.27 5.70
CA LEU A 21 -11.21 -3.12 4.80
C LEU A 21 -11.69 -3.39 3.37
N SER A 22 -12.12 -4.60 3.06
CA SER A 22 -12.48 -5.03 1.70
C SER A 22 -13.56 -4.19 1.00
N SER A 23 -14.42 -3.52 1.77
CA SER A 23 -15.48 -2.65 1.23
C SER A 23 -15.06 -1.18 1.04
N VAL A 24 -13.85 -0.80 1.43
CA VAL A 24 -13.36 0.59 1.35
C VAL A 24 -12.42 0.72 0.15
N THR A 25 -12.75 1.55 -0.82
CA THR A 25 -11.93 1.69 -2.03
C THR A 25 -10.52 2.17 -1.73
N ALA A 26 -9.53 1.80 -2.58
CA ALA A 26 -8.15 2.26 -2.43
C ALA A 26 -8.06 3.79 -2.31
N THR A 27 -8.86 4.53 -3.08
CA THR A 27 -8.88 6.01 -3.05
C THR A 27 -9.45 6.57 -1.75
N GLN A 28 -10.41 5.90 -1.12
CA GLN A 28 -10.90 6.26 0.22
C GLN A 28 -9.86 5.96 1.29
N LEU A 29 -9.19 4.79 1.25
CA LEU A 29 -8.07 4.48 2.15
C LEU A 29 -6.94 5.51 2.01
N GLY A 30 -6.57 5.85 0.77
CA GLY A 30 -5.59 6.90 0.48
C GLY A 30 -5.98 8.24 1.08
N SER A 31 -7.24 8.63 0.96
CA SER A 31 -7.73 9.90 1.51
C SER A 31 -7.63 9.96 3.04
N ILE A 32 -7.92 8.85 3.72
CA ILE A 32 -7.82 8.74 5.18
C ILE A 32 -6.37 8.91 5.63
N ALA A 33 -5.43 8.23 4.97
CA ALA A 33 -4.00 8.37 5.27
C ALA A 33 -3.51 9.81 5.02
N ILE A 34 -3.86 10.42 3.89
CA ILE A 34 -3.50 11.80 3.57
C ILE A 34 -4.04 12.77 4.62
N LYS A 35 -5.34 12.69 4.90
CA LYS A 35 -6.00 13.54 5.92
C LYS A 35 -5.36 13.37 7.30
N GLY A 36 -5.04 12.13 7.67
CA GLY A 36 -4.35 11.83 8.93
C GLY A 36 -2.98 12.48 9.02
N ALA A 37 -2.19 12.45 7.95
CA ALA A 37 -0.88 13.08 7.91
C ALA A 37 -0.96 14.62 7.97
N ILE A 38 -1.91 15.23 7.25
CA ILE A 38 -2.13 16.69 7.25
C ILE A 38 -2.52 17.15 8.67
N ASN A 39 -3.46 16.46 9.30
CA ASN A 39 -3.98 16.85 10.62
C ASN A 39 -2.90 16.83 11.72
N LYS A 40 -1.86 15.99 11.59
CA LYS A 40 -0.77 15.90 12.59
C LYS A 40 0.10 17.14 12.66
N ILE A 41 0.25 17.87 11.57
CA ILE A 41 1.14 19.05 11.49
C ILE A 41 0.37 20.36 11.31
N ASN A 42 -0.96 20.28 11.26
CA ASN A 42 -1.87 21.42 11.20
C ASN A 42 -1.54 22.43 10.08
N ILE A 43 -1.16 21.94 8.89
CA ILE A 43 -1.00 22.79 7.71
C ILE A 43 -2.33 22.96 7.01
N ASN A 44 -2.48 24.10 6.31
CA ASN A 44 -3.61 24.28 5.41
C ASN A 44 -3.40 23.38 4.17
N ALA A 45 -4.40 22.56 3.84
CA ALA A 45 -4.37 21.67 2.68
C ALA A 45 -4.16 22.42 1.34
N ASP A 46 -4.51 23.71 1.27
CA ASP A 46 -4.25 24.58 0.12
C ASP A 46 -2.76 24.94 -0.10
N GLN A 47 -1.90 24.68 0.90
CA GLN A 47 -0.46 24.89 0.79
C GLN A 47 0.28 23.70 0.16
N ILE A 48 -0.42 22.61 -0.13
CA ILE A 48 0.18 21.42 -0.75
C ILE A 48 0.33 21.69 -2.25
N ASP A 49 1.57 21.68 -2.72
CA ASP A 49 1.91 21.98 -4.10
C ASP A 49 1.56 20.82 -5.03
N GLU A 50 1.80 19.56 -4.60
CA GLU A 50 1.57 18.40 -5.44
C GLU A 50 1.31 17.13 -4.63
N VAL A 51 0.65 16.13 -5.25
CA VAL A 51 0.36 14.82 -4.64
C VAL A 51 0.79 13.68 -5.57
N TYR A 52 1.61 12.78 -5.06
CA TYR A 52 2.00 11.54 -5.73
C TYR A 52 1.52 10.34 -4.93
N MET A 53 0.61 9.54 -5.50
CA MET A 53 0.13 8.31 -4.85
C MET A 53 0.38 7.10 -5.73
N GLY A 54 1.08 6.12 -5.16
CA GLY A 54 1.23 4.80 -5.75
C GLY A 54 -0.11 4.05 -5.74
N ASN A 55 -0.43 3.42 -6.87
CA ASN A 55 -1.52 2.46 -6.99
C ASN A 55 -1.22 1.53 -8.15
N VAL A 56 -1.24 0.23 -7.90
CA VAL A 56 -0.84 -0.77 -8.90
C VAL A 56 -2.02 -1.15 -9.78
N ILE A 57 -3.14 -1.55 -9.18
CA ILE A 57 -4.31 -2.02 -9.92
C ILE A 57 -5.42 -0.99 -9.79
N SER A 58 -5.45 -0.07 -10.76
CA SER A 58 -6.44 1.01 -10.79
C SER A 58 -7.79 0.62 -11.42
N SER A 59 -7.95 -0.65 -11.80
CA SER A 59 -9.18 -1.14 -12.44
C SER A 59 -10.40 -0.92 -11.56
N GLY A 60 -11.43 -0.33 -12.14
CA GLY A 60 -12.70 -0.06 -11.45
C GLY A 60 -12.68 1.15 -10.50
N LEU A 61 -11.53 1.78 -10.23
CA LEU A 61 -11.44 2.95 -9.35
C LEU A 61 -11.90 4.26 -10.00
N GLY A 62 -12.05 4.28 -11.33
CA GLY A 62 -12.34 5.50 -12.07
C GLY A 62 -11.07 6.27 -12.45
N GLN A 63 -11.25 7.51 -12.89
CA GLN A 63 -10.14 8.35 -13.37
C GLN A 63 -9.27 8.86 -12.23
N ALA A 64 -7.95 8.92 -12.48
CA ALA A 64 -6.97 9.60 -11.64
C ALA A 64 -7.07 9.26 -10.13
N PRO A 65 -6.80 8.03 -9.69
CA PRO A 65 -6.96 7.60 -8.30
C PRO A 65 -6.26 8.52 -7.28
N ALA A 66 -5.06 9.01 -7.56
CA ALA A 66 -4.36 9.97 -6.70
C ALA A 66 -5.15 11.27 -6.51
N LYS A 67 -5.78 11.77 -7.59
CA LYS A 67 -6.62 12.98 -7.51
C LYS A 67 -7.87 12.75 -6.69
N GLN A 68 -8.49 11.58 -6.81
CA GLN A 68 -9.65 11.21 -5.97
C GLN A 68 -9.25 11.22 -4.50
N ALA A 69 -8.16 10.52 -4.14
CA ALA A 69 -7.69 10.45 -2.75
C ALA A 69 -7.37 11.84 -2.18
N ALA A 70 -6.67 12.69 -2.94
CA ALA A 70 -6.37 14.06 -2.55
C ALA A 70 -7.62 14.91 -2.34
N THR A 71 -8.59 14.84 -3.26
CA THR A 71 -9.85 15.59 -3.17
C THR A 71 -10.70 15.16 -1.98
N TYR A 72 -10.81 13.84 -1.74
CA TYR A 72 -11.54 13.32 -0.57
C TYR A 72 -10.84 13.67 0.76
N ALA A 73 -9.51 13.87 0.74
CA ALA A 73 -8.76 14.36 1.90
C ALA A 73 -8.92 15.86 2.15
N GLY A 74 -9.54 16.61 1.25
CA GLY A 74 -9.76 18.04 1.36
C GLY A 74 -8.64 18.90 0.75
N ILE A 75 -7.72 18.30 -0.03
CA ILE A 75 -6.71 19.04 -0.78
C ILE A 75 -7.39 19.77 -1.93
N SER A 76 -6.89 20.97 -2.24
CA SER A 76 -7.42 21.84 -3.29
C SER A 76 -7.54 21.13 -4.64
N GLN A 77 -8.63 21.41 -5.35
CA GLN A 77 -8.81 20.92 -6.72
C GLN A 77 -7.75 21.49 -7.70
N LYS A 78 -7.08 22.58 -7.34
CA LYS A 78 -6.00 23.17 -8.13
C LYS A 78 -4.69 22.39 -8.03
N THR A 79 -4.48 21.64 -6.93
CA THR A 79 -3.26 20.87 -6.68
C THR A 79 -3.11 19.77 -7.72
N PRO A 80 -2.01 19.70 -8.48
CA PRO A 80 -1.71 18.60 -9.37
C PRO A 80 -1.61 17.27 -8.58
N CYS A 81 -2.06 16.17 -9.19
CA CYS A 81 -2.00 14.86 -8.57
C CYS A 81 -1.65 13.80 -9.60
N THR A 82 -0.67 12.96 -9.31
CA THR A 82 -0.21 11.92 -10.22
C THR A 82 -0.28 10.55 -9.56
N THR A 83 -0.90 9.59 -10.25
CA THR A 83 -0.88 8.18 -9.86
C THR A 83 0.36 7.52 -10.41
N ILE A 84 1.15 6.86 -9.55
CA ILE A 84 2.40 6.20 -9.88
C ILE A 84 2.21 4.69 -9.85
N ASN A 85 2.66 4.01 -10.91
CA ASN A 85 2.76 2.56 -10.93
C ASN A 85 4.21 2.12 -11.19
N LYS A 86 4.82 1.51 -10.21
CA LYS A 86 6.08 0.76 -10.28
C LYS A 86 5.91 -0.55 -9.51
N VAL A 87 4.77 -1.21 -9.73
CA VAL A 87 4.36 -2.43 -9.03
C VAL A 87 4.48 -2.24 -7.50
N CYS A 88 5.02 -3.19 -6.75
CA CYS A 88 5.14 -3.13 -5.28
C CYS A 88 5.93 -1.91 -4.76
N SER A 89 6.78 -1.30 -5.59
CA SER A 89 7.57 -0.11 -5.24
C SER A 89 6.87 1.22 -5.53
N SER A 90 5.59 1.22 -5.90
CA SER A 90 4.88 2.42 -6.36
C SER A 90 4.85 3.53 -5.31
N GLY A 91 4.56 3.20 -4.05
CA GLY A 91 4.57 4.16 -2.95
C GLY A 91 5.97 4.75 -2.68
N MET A 92 7.00 3.90 -2.68
CA MET A 92 8.39 4.36 -2.55
C MET A 92 8.80 5.23 -3.73
N LYS A 93 8.41 4.88 -4.96
CA LYS A 93 8.69 5.71 -6.14
C LYS A 93 7.99 7.06 -6.08
N ALA A 94 6.78 7.12 -5.55
CA ALA A 94 6.08 8.38 -5.29
C ALA A 94 6.89 9.29 -4.36
N ILE A 95 7.45 8.74 -3.27
CA ILE A 95 8.31 9.47 -2.34
C ILE A 95 9.59 9.96 -3.02
N MET A 96 10.23 9.14 -3.86
CA MET A 96 11.43 9.53 -4.61
C MET A 96 11.15 10.70 -5.56
N ILE A 97 10.04 10.67 -6.30
CA ILE A 97 9.64 11.76 -7.21
C ILE A 97 9.35 13.04 -6.44
N ALA A 98 8.63 12.94 -5.32
CA ALA A 98 8.39 14.07 -4.43
C ALA A 98 9.69 14.70 -3.91
N ALA A 99 10.64 13.87 -3.48
CA ALA A 99 11.95 14.35 -3.04
C ALA A 99 12.73 15.03 -4.18
N GLN A 100 12.64 14.50 -5.41
CA GLN A 100 13.25 15.12 -6.58
C GLN A 100 12.66 16.50 -6.86
N SER A 101 11.32 16.61 -6.91
CA SER A 101 10.65 17.88 -7.22
C SER A 101 10.97 18.97 -6.18
N ILE A 102 11.04 18.62 -4.91
CA ILE A 102 11.45 19.53 -3.83
C ILE A 102 12.93 19.92 -3.99
N SER A 103 13.80 18.93 -4.22
CA SER A 103 15.25 19.15 -4.31
C SER A 103 15.65 20.13 -5.42
N ILE A 104 14.96 20.07 -6.57
CA ILE A 104 15.23 21.00 -7.69
C ILE A 104 14.48 22.34 -7.57
N GLY A 105 13.55 22.46 -6.62
CA GLY A 105 12.83 23.69 -6.30
C GLY A 105 11.51 23.89 -7.04
N ASP A 106 10.98 22.84 -7.68
CA ASP A 106 9.66 22.91 -8.33
C ASP A 106 8.53 23.01 -7.30
N ASN A 107 8.69 22.32 -6.16
CA ASN A 107 7.73 22.28 -5.07
C ASN A 107 8.40 22.53 -3.72
N ASP A 108 7.62 22.93 -2.71
CA ASP A 108 8.04 23.07 -1.32
C ASP A 108 7.33 22.11 -0.37
N ILE A 109 6.06 21.76 -0.64
CA ILE A 109 5.24 20.86 0.18
C ILE A 109 4.59 19.81 -0.70
N VAL A 110 4.94 18.54 -0.53
CA VAL A 110 4.44 17.43 -1.35
C VAL A 110 3.92 16.30 -0.48
N VAL A 111 2.74 15.80 -0.82
CA VAL A 111 2.19 14.55 -0.27
C VAL A 111 2.61 13.38 -1.15
N ALA A 112 3.20 12.35 -0.57
CA ALA A 112 3.59 11.14 -1.29
C ALA A 112 3.25 9.87 -0.51
N GLY A 113 2.81 8.83 -1.21
CA GLY A 113 2.44 7.57 -0.57
C GLY A 113 1.96 6.51 -1.52
N GLY A 114 1.16 5.60 -1.01
CA GLY A 114 0.51 4.54 -1.79
C GLY A 114 -0.79 4.08 -1.17
N MET A 115 -1.63 3.50 -1.99
CA MET A 115 -2.94 2.99 -1.62
C MET A 115 -3.31 1.80 -2.49
N GLU A 116 -3.84 0.75 -1.88
CA GLU A 116 -4.30 -0.43 -2.62
C GLU A 116 -5.48 -1.08 -1.88
N ASN A 117 -6.44 -1.61 -2.61
CA ASN A 117 -7.42 -2.54 -2.10
C ASN A 117 -7.42 -3.76 -3.00
N MET A 118 -6.69 -4.79 -2.61
CA MET A 118 -6.53 -6.01 -3.39
C MET A 118 -7.80 -6.88 -3.35
N SER A 119 -8.64 -6.69 -2.31
CA SER A 119 -9.90 -7.42 -2.12
C SER A 119 -10.98 -7.03 -3.14
N SER A 120 -10.96 -5.80 -3.65
CA SER A 120 -12.01 -5.27 -4.52
C SER A 120 -11.64 -5.20 -6.01
N ILE A 121 -10.51 -5.80 -6.40
CA ILE A 121 -10.07 -5.81 -7.79
C ILE A 121 -11.05 -6.63 -8.64
N PRO A 122 -11.53 -6.09 -9.78
CA PRO A 122 -12.53 -6.77 -10.60
C PRO A 122 -11.95 -7.92 -11.40
N PHE A 123 -12.82 -8.85 -11.78
CA PHE A 123 -12.53 -9.85 -12.80
C PHE A 123 -12.73 -9.28 -14.20
N TYR A 124 -11.92 -9.72 -15.17
CA TYR A 124 -11.93 -9.25 -16.55
C TYR A 124 -12.57 -10.23 -17.49
N LEU A 125 -13.36 -9.70 -18.41
CA LEU A 125 -13.95 -10.43 -19.54
C LEU A 125 -13.53 -9.75 -20.85
N ASN A 126 -12.27 -9.92 -21.24
CA ASN A 126 -11.61 -9.16 -22.31
C ASN A 126 -12.29 -9.30 -23.69
N GLU A 127 -12.84 -10.50 -23.98
CA GLU A 127 -13.44 -10.79 -25.27
C GLU A 127 -14.73 -10.01 -25.53
N MET A 128 -15.38 -9.47 -24.49
CA MET A 128 -16.70 -8.82 -24.62
C MET A 128 -16.66 -7.48 -25.35
N ARG A 129 -15.52 -6.78 -25.40
CA ARG A 129 -15.40 -5.53 -26.14
C ARG A 129 -15.71 -5.70 -27.63
N ASN A 130 -15.28 -6.81 -28.22
CA ASN A 130 -15.47 -7.13 -29.63
C ASN A 130 -16.66 -8.07 -29.87
N GLY A 131 -17.34 -8.50 -28.80
CA GLY A 131 -18.42 -9.49 -28.84
C GLY A 131 -17.89 -10.91 -29.04
N LYS A 132 -18.52 -11.86 -28.38
CA LYS A 132 -18.25 -13.29 -28.53
C LYS A 132 -19.41 -13.94 -29.30
N LYS A 133 -19.18 -14.34 -30.53
CA LYS A 133 -20.26 -14.91 -31.40
C LYS A 133 -20.61 -16.36 -31.05
N LEU A 134 -19.61 -17.18 -30.65
CA LEU A 134 -19.79 -18.60 -30.35
C LEU A 134 -18.71 -19.10 -29.40
N GLY A 135 -19.05 -20.05 -28.55
CA GLY A 135 -18.14 -20.70 -27.60
C GLY A 135 -18.06 -20.01 -26.25
N HIS A 136 -17.31 -20.62 -25.31
CA HIS A 136 -17.13 -20.12 -23.95
C HIS A 136 -16.10 -19.00 -23.89
N SER A 137 -16.28 -18.03 -22.96
CA SER A 137 -15.28 -17.01 -22.60
C SER A 137 -14.63 -17.36 -21.29
N LYS A 138 -13.37 -16.97 -21.12
CA LYS A 138 -12.66 -17.07 -19.85
C LYS A 138 -12.79 -15.77 -19.08
N ILE A 139 -13.15 -15.86 -17.80
CA ILE A 139 -13.09 -14.77 -16.84
C ILE A 139 -11.70 -14.84 -16.18
N GLN A 140 -10.99 -13.72 -16.16
CA GLN A 140 -9.64 -13.60 -15.58
C GLN A 140 -9.71 -12.78 -14.29
N ASP A 141 -9.02 -13.24 -13.25
CA ASP A 141 -8.88 -12.49 -12.02
C ASP A 141 -7.89 -11.33 -12.27
N GLY A 142 -8.37 -10.09 -12.15
CA GLY A 142 -7.55 -8.89 -12.36
C GLY A 142 -6.41 -8.79 -11.36
N LEU A 143 -6.58 -9.28 -10.13
CA LEU A 143 -5.53 -9.33 -9.13
C LEU A 143 -4.36 -10.22 -9.58
N LEU A 144 -4.66 -11.38 -10.15
CA LEU A 144 -3.62 -12.28 -10.67
C LEU A 144 -2.96 -11.69 -11.91
N VAL A 145 -3.75 -11.21 -12.88
CA VAL A 145 -3.22 -10.75 -14.16
C VAL A 145 -2.32 -9.52 -14.02
N ASP A 146 -2.79 -8.51 -13.27
CA ASP A 146 -2.14 -7.20 -13.22
C ASP A 146 -1.22 -7.02 -12.00
N GLY A 147 -1.36 -7.87 -10.98
CA GLY A 147 -0.62 -7.72 -9.72
C GLY A 147 0.32 -8.86 -9.36
N LEU A 148 -0.04 -10.11 -9.66
CA LEU A 148 0.65 -11.28 -9.11
C LEU A 148 1.23 -12.25 -10.14
N THR A 149 1.17 -11.92 -11.43
CA THR A 149 1.76 -12.75 -12.50
C THR A 149 2.93 -12.02 -13.15
N ASP A 150 4.09 -12.66 -13.18
CA ASP A 150 5.20 -12.20 -14.00
C ASP A 150 4.83 -12.30 -15.48
N VAL A 151 4.92 -11.17 -16.18
CA VAL A 151 4.43 -11.04 -17.55
C VAL A 151 5.34 -11.71 -18.58
N TYR A 152 6.63 -11.89 -18.25
CA TYR A 152 7.64 -12.45 -19.18
C TYR A 152 7.60 -13.96 -19.16
N ASP A 153 7.65 -14.57 -17.98
CA ASP A 153 7.64 -16.02 -17.81
C ASP A 153 6.24 -16.59 -17.57
N ASN A 154 5.25 -15.70 -17.41
CA ASN A 154 3.85 -16.06 -17.14
C ASN A 154 3.69 -16.99 -15.94
N VAL A 155 4.40 -16.68 -14.86
CA VAL A 155 4.37 -17.40 -13.59
C VAL A 155 3.88 -16.53 -12.46
N HIS A 156 3.26 -17.13 -11.45
CA HIS A 156 2.83 -16.42 -10.25
C HIS A 156 4.03 -15.95 -9.43
N MET A 157 3.94 -14.78 -8.76
CA MET A 157 5.00 -14.24 -7.89
C MET A 157 5.46 -15.24 -6.82
N GLY A 158 4.60 -16.13 -6.37
CA GLY A 158 4.98 -17.21 -5.46
C GLY A 158 5.95 -18.22 -6.09
N VAL A 159 5.88 -18.44 -7.41
CA VAL A 159 6.89 -19.25 -8.14
C VAL A 159 8.21 -18.51 -8.22
N CYS A 160 8.18 -17.18 -8.40
CA CYS A 160 9.39 -16.36 -8.32
C CYS A 160 10.05 -16.44 -6.94
N ALA A 161 9.24 -16.49 -5.87
CA ALA A 161 9.74 -16.70 -4.52
C ALA A 161 10.40 -18.09 -4.34
N GLU A 162 9.82 -19.14 -4.92
CA GLU A 162 10.44 -20.48 -4.92
C GLU A 162 11.78 -20.50 -5.68
N ILE A 163 11.86 -19.82 -6.83
CA ILE A 163 13.11 -19.68 -7.59
C ILE A 163 14.17 -18.95 -6.73
N CYS A 164 13.79 -17.86 -6.08
CA CYS A 164 14.68 -17.12 -5.19
C CYS A 164 15.17 -18.00 -4.02
N ALA A 165 14.26 -18.75 -3.39
CA ALA A 165 14.61 -19.65 -2.30
C ALA A 165 15.60 -20.75 -2.74
N GLU A 166 15.42 -21.30 -3.95
CA GLU A 166 16.29 -22.33 -4.53
C GLU A 166 17.67 -21.76 -4.88
N GLU A 167 17.73 -20.62 -5.58
CA GLU A 167 18.99 -19.97 -5.99
C GLU A 167 19.83 -19.47 -4.80
N MET A 168 19.16 -18.95 -3.78
CA MET A 168 19.80 -18.42 -2.57
C MET A 168 20.00 -19.48 -1.49
N ASN A 169 19.58 -20.73 -1.74
CA ASN A 169 19.63 -21.84 -0.78
C ASN A 169 18.93 -21.53 0.56
N ILE A 170 17.77 -20.84 0.51
CA ILE A 170 16.97 -20.51 1.68
C ILE A 170 16.03 -21.67 1.97
N SER A 171 16.23 -22.33 3.10
CA SER A 171 15.44 -23.48 3.50
C SER A 171 14.01 -23.12 3.91
N ARG A 172 13.12 -24.09 3.87
CA ARG A 172 11.75 -23.98 4.41
C ARG A 172 11.75 -23.55 5.88
N GLU A 173 12.65 -24.08 6.67
CA GLU A 173 12.74 -23.78 8.10
C GLU A 173 13.14 -22.33 8.35
N GLU A 174 14.10 -21.78 7.59
CA GLU A 174 14.48 -20.38 7.68
C GLU A 174 13.32 -19.46 7.31
N GLN A 175 12.59 -19.76 6.24
CA GLN A 175 11.40 -19.01 5.83
C GLN A 175 10.30 -19.02 6.89
N ASP A 176 10.02 -20.19 7.46
CA ASP A 176 9.00 -20.35 8.50
C ASP A 176 9.41 -19.61 9.78
N ASN A 177 10.66 -19.70 10.20
CA ASN A 177 11.16 -19.01 11.39
C ASN A 177 11.12 -17.49 11.22
N PHE A 178 11.53 -16.98 10.05
CA PHE A 178 11.44 -15.55 9.73
C PHE A 178 10.00 -15.05 9.78
N ALA A 179 9.05 -15.78 9.18
CA ALA A 179 7.65 -15.43 9.18
C ALA A 179 7.06 -15.43 10.59
N LEU A 180 7.32 -16.47 11.38
CA LEU A 180 6.85 -16.55 12.78
C LEU A 180 7.39 -15.39 13.62
N GLU A 181 8.67 -15.09 13.50
CA GLU A 181 9.29 -13.94 14.18
C GLU A 181 8.64 -12.61 13.75
N SER A 182 8.31 -12.45 12.48
CA SER A 182 7.60 -11.28 11.95
C SER A 182 6.21 -11.12 12.58
N TYR A 183 5.42 -12.19 12.66
CA TYR A 183 4.11 -12.18 13.32
C TYR A 183 4.23 -11.85 14.83
N GLU A 184 5.19 -12.42 15.52
CA GLU A 184 5.45 -12.14 16.94
C GLU A 184 5.85 -10.68 17.17
N LYS A 185 6.72 -10.14 16.32
CA LYS A 185 7.13 -8.72 16.37
C LYS A 185 5.94 -7.80 16.15
N SER A 186 5.08 -8.11 15.17
CA SER A 186 3.87 -7.34 14.89
C SER A 186 2.91 -7.35 16.09
N ALA A 187 2.58 -8.52 16.63
CA ALA A 187 1.71 -8.65 17.80
C ALA A 187 2.28 -7.90 19.03
N LYS A 188 3.59 -8.01 19.27
CA LYS A 188 4.26 -7.29 20.35
C LYS A 188 4.25 -5.77 20.15
N ALA A 189 4.45 -5.30 18.92
CA ALA A 189 4.43 -3.89 18.58
C ALA A 189 3.04 -3.28 18.82
N TRP A 190 1.98 -3.96 18.39
CA TRP A 190 0.59 -3.59 18.69
C TRP A 190 0.31 -3.55 20.19
N LYS A 191 0.63 -4.62 20.91
CA LYS A 191 0.45 -4.70 22.37
C LYS A 191 1.15 -3.56 23.12
N ASN A 192 2.30 -3.11 22.63
CA ASN A 192 3.09 -2.04 23.24
C ASN A 192 2.72 -0.64 22.72
N GLY A 193 1.74 -0.51 21.82
CA GLY A 193 1.28 0.77 21.28
C GLY A 193 2.27 1.45 20.33
N PHE A 194 3.23 0.72 19.75
CA PHE A 194 4.26 1.32 18.87
C PHE A 194 3.67 1.92 17.59
N PHE A 195 2.50 1.44 17.16
CA PHE A 195 1.83 1.94 15.96
C PHE A 195 0.81 3.06 16.24
N ASN A 196 0.56 3.42 17.50
CA ASN A 196 -0.46 4.42 17.87
C ASN A 196 -0.24 5.79 17.19
N ASN A 197 1.03 6.14 16.93
CA ASN A 197 1.36 7.42 16.31
C ASN A 197 1.31 7.42 14.78
N GLU A 198 1.10 6.28 14.15
CA GLU A 198 1.07 6.20 12.69
C GLU A 198 -0.29 5.79 12.12
N VAL A 199 -1.03 4.99 12.87
CA VAL A 199 -2.31 4.46 12.41
C VAL A 199 -3.43 5.47 12.62
N VAL A 200 -4.24 5.65 11.58
CA VAL A 200 -5.48 6.44 11.57
C VAL A 200 -6.64 5.48 11.41
N GLU A 201 -7.61 5.57 12.29
CA GLU A 201 -8.80 4.73 12.24
C GLU A 201 -9.59 4.87 10.93
N VAL A 202 -10.14 3.76 10.46
CA VAL A 202 -11.03 3.70 9.31
C VAL A 202 -12.44 3.44 9.79
N LYS A 203 -13.32 4.41 9.55
CA LYS A 203 -14.74 4.30 9.84
C LYS A 203 -15.48 3.70 8.65
N ILE A 204 -16.20 2.61 8.89
CA ILE A 204 -17.02 1.92 7.88
C ILE A 204 -18.49 2.02 8.32
N GLU A 205 -19.29 2.69 7.55
CA GLU A 205 -20.74 2.78 7.79
C GLU A 205 -21.41 1.46 7.40
N THR A 206 -22.16 0.87 8.30
CA THR A 206 -22.92 -0.36 8.05
C THR A 206 -24.38 -0.19 8.45
N ARG A 207 -25.25 -1.05 7.93
CA ARG A 207 -26.68 -1.07 8.31
C ARG A 207 -26.92 -1.28 9.82
N LYS A 208 -25.94 -1.83 10.54
CA LYS A 208 -26.00 -2.12 11.99
C LYS A 208 -25.31 -1.05 12.84
N GLY A 209 -24.85 0.03 12.24
CA GLY A 209 -24.08 1.10 12.86
C GLY A 209 -22.65 1.15 12.33
N ASP A 210 -21.90 2.15 12.75
CA ASP A 210 -20.53 2.37 12.31
C ASP A 210 -19.57 1.35 12.93
N LYS A 211 -18.67 0.80 12.11
CA LYS A 211 -17.58 -0.03 12.56
C LYS A 211 -16.28 0.76 12.45
N ILE A 212 -15.52 0.84 13.53
CA ILE A 212 -14.21 1.49 13.57
C ILE A 212 -13.14 0.42 13.48
N ILE A 213 -12.25 0.53 12.50
CA ILE A 213 -11.08 -0.33 12.31
C ILE A 213 -9.85 0.50 12.67
N CYS A 214 -9.10 0.06 13.68
CA CYS A 214 -7.94 0.77 14.22
C CYS A 214 -6.71 -0.10 14.41
N GLU A 215 -6.75 -1.37 14.03
CA GLU A 215 -5.68 -2.34 14.22
C GLU A 215 -5.45 -3.17 12.95
N ASP A 216 -4.20 -3.55 12.70
CA ASP A 216 -3.87 -4.46 11.61
C ASP A 216 -4.48 -5.84 11.85
N GLU A 217 -4.89 -6.52 10.79
CA GLU A 217 -5.68 -7.74 10.90
C GLU A 217 -4.83 -9.03 10.87
N GLU A 218 -3.74 -9.04 10.09
CA GLU A 218 -2.99 -10.26 9.76
C GLU A 218 -2.35 -10.96 10.96
N PHE A 219 -1.77 -10.23 11.89
CA PHE A 219 -1.08 -10.86 13.02
C PHE A 219 -2.02 -11.62 13.96
N ASN A 220 -3.34 -11.35 13.87
CA ASN A 220 -4.36 -12.09 14.62
C ASN A 220 -4.83 -13.36 13.91
N ASN A 221 -4.52 -13.51 12.62
CA ASN A 221 -5.01 -14.63 11.80
C ASN A 221 -4.11 -15.85 11.81
N ILE A 222 -2.91 -15.75 12.41
CA ILE A 222 -1.95 -16.85 12.44
C ILE A 222 -2.38 -17.96 13.41
N ASN A 223 -2.25 -19.22 12.96
CA ASN A 223 -2.37 -20.41 13.81
C ASN A 223 -1.01 -21.10 13.89
N ILE A 224 -0.27 -20.83 14.98
CA ILE A 224 1.11 -21.32 15.18
C ILE A 224 1.18 -22.84 15.17
N ASP A 225 0.21 -23.54 15.72
CA ASP A 225 0.20 -25.02 15.80
C ASP A 225 0.08 -25.69 14.43
N LYS A 226 -0.57 -25.01 13.49
CA LYS A 226 -0.74 -25.47 12.11
C LYS A 226 0.33 -24.98 11.18
N PHE A 227 1.07 -23.93 11.53
CA PHE A 227 1.99 -23.21 10.67
C PHE A 227 3.03 -24.13 10.02
N LYS A 228 3.76 -24.89 10.82
CA LYS A 228 4.79 -25.83 10.35
C LYS A 228 4.25 -27.00 9.50
N LYS A 229 2.93 -27.24 9.53
CA LYS A 229 2.25 -28.32 8.78
C LYS A 229 1.68 -27.83 7.45
N LEU A 230 1.80 -26.53 7.14
CA LEU A 230 1.31 -25.97 5.88
C LEU A 230 2.07 -26.57 4.69
N ARG A 231 1.32 -26.89 3.64
CA ARG A 231 1.91 -27.41 2.39
C ARG A 231 2.38 -26.24 1.53
N ALA A 232 3.41 -26.49 0.72
CA ALA A 232 3.80 -25.57 -0.33
C ALA A 232 2.63 -25.33 -1.31
N VAL A 233 2.47 -24.08 -1.75
CA VAL A 233 1.29 -23.65 -2.55
C VAL A 233 1.63 -23.50 -4.02
N PHE A 234 2.86 -23.09 -4.34
CA PHE A 234 3.21 -22.65 -5.69
C PHE A 234 4.03 -23.70 -6.49
N LYS A 235 4.73 -24.60 -5.81
CA LYS A 235 5.56 -25.65 -6.43
C LYS A 235 5.33 -26.97 -5.66
N LYS A 236 5.18 -28.07 -6.40
CA LYS A 236 5.20 -29.39 -5.75
C LYS A 236 6.58 -29.59 -5.09
N GLU A 237 6.57 -29.98 -3.81
CA GLU A 237 7.79 -30.05 -2.99
C GLU A 237 8.54 -28.72 -2.82
N GLY A 238 7.82 -27.62 -2.97
CA GLY A 238 8.33 -26.28 -2.72
C GLY A 238 8.43 -25.93 -1.24
N THR A 239 8.83 -24.70 -0.96
CA THR A 239 9.07 -24.20 0.39
C THR A 239 8.15 -23.06 0.79
N VAL A 240 7.54 -22.37 -0.19
CA VAL A 240 6.66 -21.23 0.03
C VAL A 240 5.22 -21.71 0.34
N THR A 241 4.71 -21.28 1.46
CA THR A 241 3.38 -21.66 1.98
C THR A 241 2.49 -20.44 2.19
N ALA A 242 1.21 -20.65 2.45
CA ALA A 242 0.30 -19.58 2.83
C ALA A 242 0.70 -18.86 4.13
N GLY A 243 1.54 -19.45 4.97
CA GLY A 243 1.99 -18.86 6.24
C GLY A 243 3.27 -18.03 6.10
N ASN A 244 4.20 -18.43 5.23
CA ASN A 244 5.47 -17.73 5.04
C ASN A 244 5.52 -16.84 3.77
N ALA A 245 4.50 -16.91 2.90
CA ALA A 245 4.35 -15.98 1.80
C ALA A 245 3.89 -14.60 2.28
N SER A 246 4.17 -13.57 1.47
CA SER A 246 3.54 -12.26 1.66
C SER A 246 2.01 -12.38 1.55
N THR A 247 1.30 -11.74 2.46
CA THR A 247 -0.17 -11.73 2.45
C THR A 247 -0.72 -10.76 1.41
N ILE A 248 -1.98 -10.95 1.04
CA ILE A 248 -2.74 -10.05 0.15
C ILE A 248 -3.53 -9.12 1.07
N ASN A 249 -3.36 -7.80 0.91
CA ASN A 249 -3.85 -6.84 1.88
C ASN A 249 -4.52 -5.62 1.25
N ASP A 250 -5.30 -4.93 2.08
CA ASP A 250 -5.94 -3.65 1.80
C ASP A 250 -5.36 -2.58 2.72
N GLY A 251 -4.97 -1.43 2.19
CA GLY A 251 -4.44 -0.36 3.04
C GLY A 251 -3.90 0.83 2.26
N ALA A 252 -3.50 1.86 3.00
CA ALA A 252 -2.84 3.04 2.47
C ALA A 252 -1.89 3.66 3.48
N ALA A 253 -0.83 4.27 2.97
CA ALA A 253 0.10 5.05 3.76
C ALA A 253 0.55 6.29 2.99
N CYS A 254 0.84 7.38 3.68
CA CYS A 254 1.44 8.54 3.09
C CYS A 254 2.38 9.26 4.05
N ILE A 255 3.25 10.06 3.48
CA ILE A 255 4.12 11.02 4.17
C ILE A 255 3.96 12.41 3.57
N ILE A 256 4.30 13.42 4.34
CA ILE A 256 4.43 14.80 3.86
C ILE A 256 5.90 15.16 3.85
N LEU A 257 6.38 15.56 2.68
CA LEU A 257 7.73 16.05 2.46
C LEU A 257 7.71 17.56 2.32
N MET A 258 8.75 18.21 2.83
CA MET A 258 8.96 19.65 2.64
C MET A 258 10.42 19.95 2.30
N SER A 259 10.65 21.12 1.66
CA SER A 259 11.97 21.71 1.75
C SER A 259 12.26 22.07 3.20
N LYS A 260 13.52 21.96 3.62
CA LYS A 260 13.93 22.30 4.99
C LYS A 260 13.57 23.75 5.32
N GLU A 261 13.80 24.64 4.37
CA GLU A 261 13.49 26.07 4.47
C GLU A 261 12.00 26.29 4.73
N LYS A 262 11.13 25.53 4.02
CA LYS A 262 9.68 25.64 4.21
C LYS A 262 9.23 25.09 5.55
N ALA A 263 9.84 24.01 6.02
CA ALA A 263 9.56 23.46 7.34
C ALA A 263 9.95 24.46 8.46
N GLU A 264 11.10 25.16 8.31
CA GLU A 264 11.55 26.20 9.25
C GLU A 264 10.61 27.42 9.21
N GLU A 265 10.20 27.88 8.00
CA GLU A 265 9.24 28.99 7.83
C GLU A 265 7.91 28.71 8.55
N LEU A 266 7.42 27.48 8.46
CA LEU A 266 6.16 27.06 9.09
C LEU A 266 6.34 26.60 10.55
N ALA A 267 7.54 26.67 11.11
CA ALA A 267 7.91 26.18 12.44
C ALA A 267 7.52 24.70 12.66
N ILE A 268 7.59 23.86 11.62
CA ILE A 268 7.30 22.44 11.67
C ILE A 268 8.61 21.68 11.86
N LYS A 269 8.66 20.86 12.92
CA LYS A 269 9.85 20.07 13.22
C LYS A 269 9.98 18.87 12.29
N PRO A 270 11.08 18.73 11.55
CA PRO A 270 11.34 17.53 10.75
C PRO A 270 11.47 16.26 11.61
N ILE A 271 10.95 15.15 11.08
CA ILE A 271 11.06 13.81 11.69
C ILE A 271 12.30 13.10 11.16
N ALA A 272 12.55 13.23 9.86
CA ALA A 272 13.68 12.62 9.18
C ALA A 272 14.10 13.46 7.96
N LYS A 273 15.30 13.17 7.44
CA LYS A 273 15.84 13.74 6.21
C LYS A 273 16.02 12.63 5.18
N ILE A 274 15.70 12.90 3.93
CA ILE A 274 16.03 12.00 2.84
C ILE A 274 17.48 12.21 2.45
N ILE A 275 18.30 11.19 2.65
CA ILE A 275 19.74 11.24 2.38
C ILE A 275 20.03 10.79 0.94
N SER A 276 19.46 9.65 0.54
CA SER A 276 19.64 9.07 -0.79
C SER A 276 18.54 8.07 -1.11
N TYR A 277 18.42 7.73 -2.36
CA TYR A 277 17.54 6.68 -2.88
C TYR A 277 18.13 6.11 -4.19
N ALA A 278 17.71 4.90 -4.56
CA ALA A 278 18.11 4.24 -5.79
C ALA A 278 16.91 3.53 -6.46
#